data_984ba1c16a9191c47b614b23749fb1a4
#
_entry.id   984ba1c16a9191c47b614b23749fb1a4
#
_cell.length_a   1.000
_cell.length_b   1.000
_cell.length_c   1.000
_cell.angle_alpha   90.00
_cell.angle_beta   90.00
_cell.angle_gamma   90.00
#
_symmetry.space_group_name_H-M   'P 1'
#
loop_
_entity.id
_entity.type
_entity.pdbx_description
1 polymer ?
#
loop_
_entity_poly.entity_id
_entity_poly.type
_entity_poly.pdbx_seq_one_letter_code
_entity_poly.pdbx_strand_id
1 'polypeptide(L)'
;NRRNPQDIFVPLYNHQIPPGAAWTVHYGFEVPPDVTAPVTVNVKLRYRKFDAEYMRFVSDNARPGDVPLRGRTEGEAYVDELPIVTMAEDSITLPVAGIAADVAEAPDRKIPAWERWNDYGIGLLIKGKAELRQAEEAFLEVEKLGRYDGPVNLGRVYFEEGRVDEAAAALERAATHTDPVPPAWTVAWLSGLVNRQQGRLEEAEASFRKVLEDRTEEMRKRGFDFSKDYEVRNLLGLTLYDKASQFRGAENADARRAVLEEAARQFEMTLELDSENVAAHYNLQLIHGQLGNREKSEEHRRLHERYKLDDNAADRAVSLAREKYPAANFAAETLVIYPLQRPGAPELPEGITTTADGGGDRAAPRDEVSVAPPPTAVDETGS
;
A
#
# COMPACT_ATOMS: atom_id res chain seq x y z
N ASN A 1 23.76 -11.48 -10.47
CA ASN A 1 22.81 -12.23 -11.28
C ASN A 1 21.38 -11.77 -10.98
N ARG A 2 20.70 -11.13 -11.93
CA ARG A 2 19.36 -10.52 -11.74
C ARG A 2 18.28 -11.51 -11.35
N ARG A 3 18.49 -12.80 -11.58
CA ARG A 3 17.52 -13.85 -11.37
C ARG A 3 17.79 -14.68 -10.11
N ASN A 4 18.89 -14.38 -9.45
CA ASN A 4 19.17 -15.03 -8.20
C ASN A 4 18.35 -14.33 -7.08
N PRO A 5 17.48 -15.03 -6.36
CA PRO A 5 16.64 -14.40 -5.32
C PRO A 5 17.43 -13.62 -4.27
N GLN A 6 18.63 -14.07 -3.93
CA GLN A 6 19.50 -13.40 -2.97
C GLN A 6 20.05 -12.05 -3.45
N ASP A 7 20.01 -11.78 -4.76
CA ASP A 7 20.43 -10.52 -5.36
C ASP A 7 19.24 -9.56 -5.61
N ILE A 8 18.02 -10.00 -5.27
CA ILE A 8 16.80 -9.19 -5.38
C ILE A 8 16.54 -8.55 -4.03
N PHE A 9 17.01 -7.34 -3.85
CA PHE A 9 16.90 -6.59 -2.59
C PHE A 9 15.86 -5.46 -2.61
N VAL A 10 15.23 -5.23 -3.76
CA VAL A 10 14.16 -4.23 -3.89
C VAL A 10 13.13 -4.67 -4.92
N PRO A 11 11.81 -4.62 -4.60
CA PRO A 11 10.75 -4.80 -5.57
C PRO A 11 10.67 -3.55 -6.46
N LEU A 12 10.62 -3.74 -7.79
CA LEU A 12 10.45 -2.63 -8.73
C LEU A 12 9.02 -2.09 -8.71
N TYR A 13 8.07 -3.00 -8.60
CA TYR A 13 6.64 -2.73 -8.57
C TYR A 13 5.98 -3.69 -7.59
N ASN A 14 5.07 -3.17 -6.80
CA ASN A 14 4.25 -4.00 -5.91
C ASN A 14 2.83 -4.09 -6.50
N HIS A 15 2.52 -5.22 -7.13
CA HIS A 15 1.19 -5.53 -7.67
C HIS A 15 0.54 -6.69 -6.92
N GLN A 16 0.93 -6.90 -5.66
CA GLN A 16 0.34 -7.94 -4.83
C GLN A 16 -1.08 -7.56 -4.44
N ILE A 17 -1.95 -8.56 -4.42
CA ILE A 17 -3.29 -8.43 -3.86
C ILE A 17 -3.25 -9.13 -2.50
N PRO A 18 -3.18 -8.38 -1.39
CA PRO A 18 -3.15 -8.96 -0.05
C PRO A 18 -4.48 -9.67 0.25
N PRO A 19 -4.49 -10.64 1.20
CA PRO A 19 -5.73 -11.27 1.65
C PRO A 19 -6.75 -10.23 2.14
N GLY A 20 -7.99 -10.30 1.65
CA GLY A 20 -9.05 -9.36 2.02
C GLY A 20 -8.90 -7.95 1.43
N ALA A 21 -8.06 -7.80 0.39
CA ALA A 21 -7.86 -6.55 -0.32
C ALA A 21 -8.07 -6.72 -1.82
N ALA A 22 -7.99 -5.62 -2.57
CA ALA A 22 -8.10 -5.58 -4.00
C ALA A 22 -6.93 -4.81 -4.62
N TRP A 23 -6.78 -4.93 -5.93
CA TRP A 23 -5.88 -4.12 -6.73
C TRP A 23 -6.65 -3.49 -7.88
N THR A 24 -6.59 -2.17 -8.00
CA THR A 24 -7.27 -1.45 -9.08
C THR A 24 -6.32 -1.22 -10.25
N VAL A 25 -6.76 -1.58 -11.44
CA VAL A 25 -6.02 -1.35 -12.69
C VAL A 25 -6.88 -0.51 -13.62
N HIS A 26 -6.30 0.56 -14.15
CA HIS A 26 -6.98 1.43 -15.11
C HIS A 26 -6.47 1.13 -16.53
N TYR A 27 -7.39 1.00 -17.46
CA TYR A 27 -7.09 0.90 -18.87
C TYR A 27 -7.81 2.02 -19.61
N GLY A 28 -7.09 2.76 -20.44
CA GLY A 28 -7.66 3.77 -21.35
C GLY A 28 -7.61 3.26 -22.77
N PHE A 29 -8.68 3.45 -23.53
CA PHE A 29 -8.71 3.23 -24.98
C PHE A 29 -9.64 4.25 -25.64
N GLU A 30 -9.27 4.64 -26.83
CA GLU A 30 -10.12 5.50 -27.67
C GLU A 30 -11.11 4.62 -28.43
N VAL A 31 -12.39 4.98 -28.34
CA VAL A 31 -13.42 4.31 -29.13
C VAL A 31 -13.36 4.86 -30.56
N PRO A 32 -13.09 4.01 -31.58
CA PRO A 32 -13.04 4.46 -32.96
C PRO A 32 -14.34 5.15 -33.40
N PRO A 33 -14.26 6.18 -34.25
CA PRO A 33 -15.47 6.94 -34.67
C PRO A 33 -16.43 6.14 -35.55
N ASP A 34 -16.00 5.05 -36.10
CA ASP A 34 -16.76 4.15 -36.99
C ASP A 34 -17.39 2.94 -36.27
N VAL A 35 -17.41 2.96 -34.94
CA VAL A 35 -18.05 1.91 -34.15
C VAL A 35 -19.55 1.87 -34.42
N THR A 36 -20.03 0.70 -34.85
CA THR A 36 -21.45 0.46 -35.22
C THR A 36 -22.18 -0.52 -34.29
N ALA A 37 -21.50 -1.01 -33.26
CA ALA A 37 -22.05 -1.96 -32.30
C ALA A 37 -21.60 -1.64 -30.87
N PRO A 38 -22.29 -2.13 -29.84
CA PRO A 38 -21.82 -2.05 -28.45
C PRO A 38 -20.41 -2.59 -28.27
N VAL A 39 -19.64 -1.97 -27.38
CA VAL A 39 -18.26 -2.38 -27.06
C VAL A 39 -18.25 -3.34 -25.88
N THR A 40 -17.78 -4.58 -26.10
CA THR A 40 -17.65 -5.55 -25.02
C THR A 40 -16.20 -5.58 -24.51
N VAL A 41 -16.05 -5.36 -23.20
CA VAL A 41 -14.76 -5.46 -22.51
C VAL A 41 -14.73 -6.78 -21.73
N ASN A 42 -13.76 -7.64 -22.02
CA ASN A 42 -13.53 -8.88 -21.30
C ASN A 42 -12.26 -8.76 -20.48
N VAL A 43 -12.34 -9.02 -19.19
CA VAL A 43 -11.20 -8.97 -18.27
C VAL A 43 -10.93 -10.36 -17.72
N LYS A 44 -9.65 -10.75 -17.69
CA LYS A 44 -9.21 -12.02 -17.13
C LYS A 44 -8.02 -11.82 -16.23
N LEU A 45 -8.13 -12.28 -14.97
CA LEU A 45 -6.99 -12.42 -14.08
C LEU A 45 -6.35 -13.78 -14.31
N ARG A 46 -5.09 -13.77 -14.73
CA ARG A 46 -4.36 -14.98 -15.10
C ARG A 46 -3.14 -15.17 -14.23
N TYR A 47 -2.90 -16.38 -13.80
CA TYR A 47 -1.76 -16.77 -12.98
C TYR A 47 -0.80 -17.68 -13.74
N ARG A 48 0.49 -17.42 -13.62
CA ARG A 48 1.58 -18.28 -14.02
C ARG A 48 2.61 -18.32 -12.89
N LYS A 49 3.11 -19.50 -12.54
CA LYS A 49 4.01 -19.68 -11.39
C LYS A 49 5.33 -18.91 -11.54
N PHE A 50 5.91 -18.94 -12.73
CA PHE A 50 7.14 -18.22 -13.06
C PHE A 50 6.99 -17.51 -14.41
N ASP A 51 7.64 -16.37 -14.56
CA ASP A 51 7.69 -15.69 -15.86
C ASP A 51 8.59 -16.42 -16.88
N ALA A 52 8.34 -16.16 -18.15
CA ALA A 52 9.07 -16.83 -19.24
C ALA A 52 10.57 -16.46 -19.26
N GLU A 53 10.93 -15.27 -18.79
CA GLU A 53 12.31 -14.81 -18.75
C GLU A 53 13.10 -15.55 -17.65
N TYR A 54 12.48 -15.75 -16.47
CA TYR A 54 13.08 -16.55 -15.41
C TYR A 54 13.26 -18.01 -15.83
N MET A 55 12.24 -18.60 -16.43
CA MET A 55 12.32 -20.00 -16.89
C MET A 55 13.37 -20.20 -18.00
N ARG A 56 13.52 -19.23 -18.90
CA ARG A 56 14.57 -19.22 -19.90
C ARG A 56 15.95 -19.16 -19.25
N PHE A 57 16.14 -18.27 -18.28
CA PHE A 57 17.37 -18.20 -17.51
C PHE A 57 17.70 -19.52 -16.81
N VAL A 58 16.73 -20.19 -16.18
CA VAL A 58 16.92 -21.50 -15.55
C VAL A 58 17.33 -22.55 -16.57
N SER A 59 16.68 -22.57 -17.75
CA SER A 59 17.02 -23.49 -18.85
C SER A 59 18.46 -23.30 -19.33
N ASP A 60 18.87 -22.04 -19.54
CA ASP A 60 20.21 -21.69 -20.07
C ASP A 60 21.34 -22.03 -19.07
N ASN A 61 21.03 -22.09 -17.77
CA ASN A 61 21.97 -22.40 -16.71
C ASN A 61 21.83 -23.83 -16.14
N ALA A 62 20.97 -24.67 -16.73
CA ALA A 62 20.80 -26.04 -16.28
C ALA A 62 22.06 -26.89 -16.51
N ARG A 63 22.36 -27.74 -15.54
CA ARG A 63 23.55 -28.60 -15.53
C ARG A 63 23.19 -30.06 -15.86
N PRO A 64 24.16 -30.85 -16.32
CA PRO A 64 23.95 -32.29 -16.44
C PRO A 64 23.51 -32.89 -15.10
N GLY A 65 22.41 -33.63 -15.10
CA GLY A 65 21.82 -34.24 -13.90
C GLY A 65 20.75 -33.41 -13.20
N ASP A 66 20.50 -32.16 -13.61
CA ASP A 66 19.36 -31.39 -13.11
C ASP A 66 18.04 -32.01 -13.58
N VAL A 67 16.97 -31.73 -12.81
CA VAL A 67 15.62 -32.17 -13.16
C VAL A 67 15.23 -31.59 -14.53
N PRO A 68 14.75 -32.40 -15.47
CA PRO A 68 14.34 -31.91 -16.78
C PRO A 68 13.25 -30.84 -16.66
N LEU A 69 13.47 -29.71 -17.33
CA LEU A 69 12.50 -28.64 -17.40
C LEU A 69 11.47 -28.92 -18.51
N ARG A 70 10.19 -28.72 -18.18
CA ARG A 70 9.13 -28.78 -19.16
C ARG A 70 9.32 -27.70 -20.23
N GLY A 71 9.21 -28.06 -21.51
CA GLY A 71 9.45 -27.15 -22.64
C GLY A 71 10.92 -26.98 -23.02
N ARG A 72 11.85 -27.77 -22.42
CA ARG A 72 13.26 -27.80 -22.81
C ARG A 72 13.54 -28.98 -23.73
N THR A 73 13.99 -28.65 -24.95
CA THR A 73 14.58 -29.60 -25.89
C THR A 73 16.07 -29.33 -26.00
N GLU A 74 16.90 -30.37 -25.99
CA GLU A 74 18.35 -30.21 -26.12
C GLU A 74 18.71 -29.62 -27.48
N GLY A 75 19.50 -28.53 -27.50
CA GLY A 75 19.89 -27.83 -28.71
C GLY A 75 18.86 -26.81 -29.25
N GLU A 76 17.71 -26.67 -28.61
CA GLU A 76 16.68 -25.70 -29.00
C GLU A 76 16.52 -24.59 -27.97
N ALA A 77 15.97 -23.47 -28.41
CA ALA A 77 15.58 -22.38 -27.48
C ALA A 77 14.46 -22.85 -26.57
N TYR A 78 14.56 -22.50 -25.28
CA TYR A 78 13.52 -22.85 -24.30
C TYR A 78 12.15 -22.28 -24.68
N VAL A 79 11.15 -23.12 -24.70
CA VAL A 79 9.74 -22.75 -24.85
C VAL A 79 9.04 -22.89 -23.50
N ASP A 80 8.46 -21.81 -23.01
CA ASP A 80 7.77 -21.81 -21.72
C ASP A 80 6.39 -22.49 -21.83
N GLU A 81 6.33 -23.75 -21.42
CA GLU A 81 5.12 -24.56 -21.39
C GLU A 81 4.41 -24.57 -20.03
N LEU A 82 4.81 -23.69 -19.07
CA LEU A 82 4.12 -23.61 -17.81
C LEU A 82 2.66 -23.20 -18.02
N PRO A 83 1.72 -23.90 -17.36
CA PRO A 83 0.32 -23.60 -17.53
C PRO A 83 -0.02 -22.18 -17.06
N ILE A 84 -0.87 -21.52 -17.83
CA ILE A 84 -1.50 -20.26 -17.46
C ILE A 84 -2.90 -20.58 -17.02
N VAL A 85 -3.22 -20.30 -15.75
CA VAL A 85 -4.54 -20.56 -15.17
C VAL A 85 -5.33 -19.27 -15.12
N THR A 86 -6.55 -19.25 -15.64
CA THR A 86 -7.49 -18.15 -15.42
C THR A 86 -8.08 -18.30 -14.02
N MET A 87 -7.78 -17.35 -13.14
CA MET A 87 -8.23 -17.32 -11.75
C MET A 87 -9.63 -16.72 -11.64
N ALA A 88 -9.88 -15.64 -12.39
CA ALA A 88 -11.17 -14.98 -12.46
C ALA A 88 -11.33 -14.33 -13.84
N GLU A 89 -12.58 -14.20 -14.27
CA GLU A 89 -12.94 -13.47 -15.49
C GLU A 89 -14.25 -12.74 -15.31
N ASP A 90 -14.37 -11.62 -15.99
CA ASP A 90 -15.58 -10.79 -16.01
C ASP A 90 -15.73 -10.12 -17.39
N SER A 91 -16.95 -9.72 -17.72
CA SER A 91 -17.27 -9.09 -18.99
C SER A 91 -18.33 -8.01 -18.80
N ILE A 92 -18.16 -6.88 -19.49
CA ILE A 92 -19.15 -5.82 -19.55
C ILE A 92 -19.34 -5.36 -20.98
N THR A 93 -20.59 -5.16 -21.38
CA THR A 93 -20.92 -4.56 -22.68
C THR A 93 -21.41 -3.14 -22.48
N LEU A 94 -20.72 -2.20 -23.09
CA LEU A 94 -20.99 -0.76 -23.02
C LEU A 94 -21.80 -0.34 -24.24
N PRO A 95 -22.98 0.32 -24.06
CA PRO A 95 -23.73 0.85 -25.18
C PRO A 95 -22.98 2.03 -25.82
N VAL A 96 -23.12 2.19 -27.12
CA VAL A 96 -22.57 3.32 -27.86
C VAL A 96 -23.70 4.31 -28.17
N ALA A 97 -23.47 5.61 -27.92
CA ALA A 97 -24.49 6.64 -28.14
C ALA A 97 -24.96 6.67 -29.61
N GLY A 98 -26.25 6.69 -29.81
CA GLY A 98 -26.87 6.68 -31.12
C GLY A 98 -27.01 5.32 -31.79
N ILE A 99 -26.51 4.24 -31.16
CA ILE A 99 -26.68 2.89 -31.66
C ILE A 99 -27.70 2.16 -30.78
N ALA A 100 -28.85 1.81 -31.39
CA ALA A 100 -29.83 0.98 -30.71
C ALA A 100 -29.28 -0.42 -30.56
N ALA A 101 -29.11 -0.88 -29.32
CA ALA A 101 -28.67 -2.22 -29.02
C ALA A 101 -29.40 -2.75 -27.79
N ASP A 102 -29.84 -3.97 -27.88
CA ASP A 102 -30.27 -4.75 -26.72
C ASP A 102 -29.00 -5.11 -25.94
N VAL A 103 -28.57 -4.20 -25.05
CA VAL A 103 -27.46 -4.46 -24.16
C VAL A 103 -28.01 -5.32 -23.03
N ALA A 104 -27.54 -6.55 -22.93
CA ALA A 104 -27.92 -7.43 -21.82
C ALA A 104 -27.68 -6.69 -20.50
N GLU A 105 -28.68 -6.77 -19.62
CA GLU A 105 -28.56 -6.25 -18.26
C GLU A 105 -27.27 -6.78 -17.63
N ALA A 106 -26.54 -5.91 -16.91
CA ALA A 106 -25.32 -6.35 -16.26
C ALA A 106 -25.63 -7.54 -15.35
N PRO A 107 -24.78 -8.59 -15.36
CA PRO A 107 -25.06 -9.81 -14.59
C PRO A 107 -25.27 -9.44 -13.12
N ASP A 108 -26.30 -10.06 -12.50
CA ASP A 108 -26.56 -9.91 -11.07
C ASP A 108 -25.31 -10.34 -10.28
N ARG A 109 -24.60 -9.36 -9.73
CA ARG A 109 -23.37 -9.59 -8.99
C ARG A 109 -23.74 -9.88 -7.55
N LYS A 110 -23.39 -11.05 -7.07
CA LYS A 110 -23.63 -11.49 -5.69
C LYS A 110 -22.82 -10.72 -4.64
N ILE A 111 -21.90 -9.83 -5.06
CA ILE A 111 -21.06 -9.03 -4.18
C ILE A 111 -21.83 -7.76 -3.80
N PRO A 112 -22.03 -7.47 -2.51
CA PRO A 112 -22.72 -6.27 -2.06
C PRO A 112 -22.07 -4.98 -2.56
N ALA A 113 -22.86 -3.94 -2.81
CA ALA A 113 -22.35 -2.66 -3.32
C ALA A 113 -21.27 -2.04 -2.41
N TRP A 114 -21.44 -2.13 -1.07
CA TRP A 114 -20.46 -1.61 -0.12
C TRP A 114 -19.11 -2.32 -0.23
N GLU A 115 -19.10 -3.64 -0.46
CA GLU A 115 -17.88 -4.43 -0.58
C GLU A 115 -17.14 -4.05 -1.87
N ARG A 116 -17.86 -3.89 -2.97
CA ARG A 116 -17.29 -3.45 -4.25
C ARG A 116 -16.67 -2.06 -4.20
N TRP A 117 -17.37 -1.11 -3.55
CA TRP A 117 -16.81 0.22 -3.31
C TRP A 117 -15.58 0.17 -2.39
N ASN A 118 -15.64 -0.64 -1.35
CA ASN A 118 -14.52 -0.83 -0.43
C ASN A 118 -13.29 -1.42 -1.12
N ASP A 119 -13.48 -2.48 -1.91
CA ASP A 119 -12.40 -3.12 -2.67
C ASP A 119 -11.78 -2.16 -3.68
N TYR A 120 -12.62 -1.39 -4.38
CA TYR A 120 -12.14 -0.37 -5.30
C TYR A 120 -11.31 0.70 -4.57
N GLY A 121 -11.83 1.22 -3.46
CA GLY A 121 -11.13 2.19 -2.62
C GLY A 121 -9.81 1.66 -2.06
N ILE A 122 -9.76 0.40 -1.60
CA ILE A 122 -8.54 -0.25 -1.13
C ILE A 122 -7.52 -0.36 -2.27
N GLY A 123 -7.98 -0.79 -3.45
CA GLY A 123 -7.11 -0.90 -4.62
C GLY A 123 -6.47 0.44 -5.03
N LEU A 124 -7.20 1.55 -4.88
CA LEU A 124 -6.69 2.90 -5.10
C LEU A 124 -5.72 3.34 -4.00
N LEU A 125 -6.07 3.11 -2.73
CA LEU A 125 -5.24 3.44 -1.57
C LEU A 125 -3.85 2.77 -1.65
N ILE A 126 -3.80 1.50 -2.04
CA ILE A 126 -2.54 0.75 -2.16
C ILE A 126 -1.63 1.32 -3.26
N LYS A 127 -2.19 1.94 -4.29
CA LYS A 127 -1.40 2.62 -5.34
C LYS A 127 -0.72 3.90 -4.87
N GLY A 128 -1.19 4.49 -3.78
CA GLY A 128 -0.54 5.59 -3.09
C GLY A 128 -1.05 6.98 -3.50
N LYS A 129 -0.21 7.99 -3.27
CA LYS A 129 -0.61 9.42 -3.23
C LYS A 129 -1.39 9.94 -4.45
N ALA A 130 -1.14 9.42 -5.63
CA ALA A 130 -1.78 9.90 -6.84
C ALA A 130 -3.28 9.57 -6.91
N GLU A 131 -3.74 8.56 -6.16
CA GLU A 131 -5.11 8.04 -6.21
C GLU A 131 -5.88 8.19 -4.90
N LEU A 132 -5.30 8.86 -3.88
CA LEU A 132 -5.92 9.00 -2.55
C LEU A 132 -7.27 9.74 -2.60
N ARG A 133 -7.41 10.77 -3.44
CA ARG A 133 -8.69 11.50 -3.58
C ARG A 133 -9.81 10.63 -4.09
N GLN A 134 -9.52 9.73 -5.02
CA GLN A 134 -10.53 8.80 -5.50
C GLN A 134 -10.80 7.68 -4.50
N ALA A 135 -9.79 7.26 -3.75
CA ALA A 135 -9.99 6.36 -2.62
C ALA A 135 -10.93 7.01 -1.58
N GLU A 136 -10.75 8.31 -1.29
CA GLU A 136 -11.66 9.07 -0.42
C GLU A 136 -13.11 9.00 -0.94
N GLU A 137 -13.34 9.31 -2.23
CA GLU A 137 -14.68 9.24 -2.83
C GLU A 137 -15.30 7.84 -2.69
N ALA A 138 -14.53 6.79 -2.97
CA ALA A 138 -14.99 5.41 -2.83
C ALA A 138 -15.38 5.07 -1.40
N PHE A 139 -14.58 5.45 -0.41
CA PHE A 139 -14.87 5.17 0.99
C PHE A 139 -16.01 6.02 1.57
N LEU A 140 -16.25 7.22 1.03
CA LEU A 140 -17.45 7.99 1.34
C LEU A 140 -18.72 7.25 0.89
N GLU A 141 -18.71 6.57 -0.27
CA GLU A 141 -19.83 5.72 -0.68
C GLU A 141 -20.01 4.53 0.29
N VAL A 142 -18.93 3.91 0.75
CA VAL A 142 -19.00 2.83 1.76
C VAL A 142 -19.62 3.34 3.06
N GLU A 143 -19.23 4.52 3.52
CA GLU A 143 -19.81 5.15 4.73
C GLU A 143 -21.31 5.45 4.57
N LYS A 144 -21.74 5.99 3.40
CA LYS A 144 -23.16 6.22 3.08
C LYS A 144 -23.99 4.94 3.12
N LEU A 145 -23.39 3.81 2.78
CA LEU A 145 -24.01 2.48 2.86
C LEU A 145 -24.04 1.89 4.27
N GLY A 146 -23.67 2.68 5.30
CA GLY A 146 -23.78 2.31 6.70
C GLY A 146 -22.71 1.33 7.18
N ARG A 147 -21.52 1.31 6.54
CA ARG A 147 -20.42 0.41 6.88
C ARG A 147 -19.28 1.14 7.57
N TYR A 148 -18.79 0.57 8.68
CA TYR A 148 -17.61 1.09 9.38
C TYR A 148 -16.33 1.08 8.53
N ASP A 149 -16.29 0.22 7.51
CA ASP A 149 -15.17 0.11 6.58
C ASP A 149 -14.89 1.47 5.90
N GLY A 150 -15.96 2.24 5.61
CA GLY A 150 -15.87 3.59 5.08
C GLY A 150 -15.03 4.52 5.95
N PRO A 151 -15.49 4.89 7.15
CA PRO A 151 -14.77 5.81 8.02
C PRO A 151 -13.42 5.26 8.52
N VAL A 152 -13.23 3.93 8.66
CA VAL A 152 -11.92 3.34 8.95
C VAL A 152 -10.91 3.64 7.83
N ASN A 153 -11.30 3.40 6.58
CA ASN A 153 -10.43 3.60 5.45
C ASN A 153 -10.27 5.09 5.08
N LEU A 154 -11.29 5.93 5.33
CA LEU A 154 -11.13 7.39 5.29
C LEU A 154 -10.07 7.88 6.27
N GLY A 155 -10.03 7.32 7.48
CA GLY A 155 -8.97 7.62 8.44
C GLY A 155 -7.58 7.33 7.88
N ARG A 156 -7.41 6.23 7.14
CA ARG A 156 -6.14 5.90 6.46
C ARG A 156 -5.81 6.89 5.34
N VAL A 157 -6.78 7.20 4.48
CA VAL A 157 -6.59 8.16 3.37
C VAL A 157 -6.17 9.52 3.90
N TYR A 158 -6.90 10.06 4.88
CA TYR A 158 -6.60 11.35 5.48
C TYR A 158 -5.26 11.38 6.19
N PHE A 159 -4.88 10.29 6.86
CA PHE A 159 -3.56 10.15 7.47
C PHE A 159 -2.44 10.19 6.42
N GLU A 160 -2.58 9.47 5.31
CA GLU A 160 -1.62 9.47 4.20
C GLU A 160 -1.49 10.83 3.50
N GLU A 161 -2.58 11.60 3.47
CA GLU A 161 -2.57 12.97 2.95
C GLU A 161 -2.06 14.01 3.97
N GLY A 162 -1.84 13.62 5.22
CA GLY A 162 -1.45 14.52 6.31
C GLY A 162 -2.62 15.34 6.88
N ARG A 163 -3.85 14.99 6.58
CA ARG A 163 -5.10 15.58 7.09
C ARG A 163 -5.47 14.94 8.42
N VAL A 164 -4.62 15.15 9.43
CA VAL A 164 -4.61 14.36 10.68
C VAL A 164 -5.87 14.57 11.52
N ASP A 165 -6.44 15.78 11.51
CA ASP A 165 -7.67 16.09 12.26
C ASP A 165 -8.90 15.40 11.62
N GLU A 166 -8.95 15.36 10.31
CA GLU A 166 -10.00 14.64 9.57
C GLU A 166 -9.84 13.13 9.73
N ALA A 167 -8.61 12.63 9.80
CA ALA A 167 -8.33 11.23 10.12
C ALA A 167 -8.84 10.86 11.51
N ALA A 168 -8.58 11.70 12.53
CA ALA A 168 -9.10 11.50 13.88
C ALA A 168 -10.63 11.47 13.90
N ALA A 169 -11.28 12.45 13.26
CA ALA A 169 -12.74 12.52 13.20
C ALA A 169 -13.36 11.31 12.47
N ALA A 170 -12.71 10.80 11.40
CA ALA A 170 -13.16 9.61 10.71
C ALA A 170 -13.06 8.36 11.60
N LEU A 171 -11.96 8.19 12.32
CA LEU A 171 -11.77 7.06 13.24
C LEU A 171 -12.73 7.12 14.45
N GLU A 172 -13.08 8.31 14.93
CA GLU A 172 -14.12 8.49 15.96
C GLU A 172 -15.48 8.03 15.43
N ARG A 173 -15.85 8.40 14.20
CA ARG A 173 -17.07 7.89 13.56
C ARG A 173 -17.04 6.37 13.41
N ALA A 174 -15.91 5.80 12.98
CA ALA A 174 -15.75 4.36 12.89
C ALA A 174 -15.98 3.67 14.25
N ALA A 175 -15.39 4.20 15.32
CA ALA A 175 -15.50 3.65 16.67
C ALA A 175 -16.93 3.65 17.23
N THR A 176 -17.82 4.50 16.73
CA THR A 176 -19.23 4.57 17.14
C THR A 176 -20.14 3.56 16.44
N HIS A 177 -19.65 2.84 15.42
CA HIS A 177 -20.43 1.82 14.76
C HIS A 177 -20.73 0.62 15.67
N THR A 178 -21.99 0.18 15.65
CA THR A 178 -22.47 -0.91 16.47
C THR A 178 -22.92 -2.14 15.68
N ASP A 179 -23.23 -1.97 14.40
CA ASP A 179 -23.65 -3.05 13.49
C ASP A 179 -23.25 -2.73 12.04
N PRO A 180 -22.21 -3.39 11.52
CA PRO A 180 -21.27 -4.24 12.24
C PRO A 180 -20.30 -3.42 13.12
N VAL A 181 -19.79 -4.06 14.18
CA VAL A 181 -18.75 -3.45 15.03
C VAL A 181 -17.39 -3.53 14.32
N PRO A 182 -16.62 -2.43 14.26
CA PRO A 182 -15.29 -2.46 13.68
C PRO A 182 -14.32 -3.30 14.54
N PRO A 183 -13.31 -3.94 13.93
CA PRO A 183 -12.26 -4.63 14.67
C PRO A 183 -11.51 -3.64 15.57
N ALA A 184 -11.57 -3.89 16.89
CA ALA A 184 -11.03 -2.96 17.88
C ALA A 184 -9.53 -2.69 17.69
N TRP A 185 -8.77 -3.70 17.25
CA TRP A 185 -7.33 -3.55 16.97
C TRP A 185 -7.06 -2.64 15.77
N THR A 186 -7.90 -2.65 14.71
CA THR A 186 -7.73 -1.79 13.54
C THR A 186 -7.94 -0.33 13.91
N VAL A 187 -9.03 -0.05 14.65
CA VAL A 187 -9.30 1.30 15.14
C VAL A 187 -8.19 1.76 16.07
N ALA A 188 -7.76 0.92 17.03
CA ALA A 188 -6.68 1.24 17.95
C ALA A 188 -5.36 1.52 17.22
N TRP A 189 -4.99 0.68 16.23
CA TRP A 189 -3.80 0.87 15.43
C TRP A 189 -3.78 2.23 14.74
N LEU A 190 -4.83 2.53 13.97
CA LEU A 190 -4.92 3.78 13.22
C LEU A 190 -5.02 5.00 14.16
N SER A 191 -5.78 4.89 15.26
CA SER A 191 -5.85 5.96 16.27
C SER A 191 -4.49 6.21 16.93
N GLY A 192 -3.71 5.16 17.17
CA GLY A 192 -2.35 5.29 17.68
C GLY A 192 -1.45 6.11 16.75
N LEU A 193 -1.49 5.82 15.45
CA LEU A 193 -0.74 6.56 14.43
C LEU A 193 -1.15 8.03 14.37
N VAL A 194 -2.47 8.30 14.32
CA VAL A 194 -3.03 9.65 14.25
C VAL A 194 -2.71 10.45 15.52
N ASN A 195 -2.94 9.86 16.70
CA ASN A 195 -2.66 10.52 17.99
C ASN A 195 -1.17 10.86 18.12
N ARG A 196 -0.28 9.94 17.71
CA ARG A 196 1.16 10.19 17.73
C ARG A 196 1.52 11.36 16.81
N GLN A 197 0.97 11.42 15.60
CA GLN A 197 1.20 12.50 14.65
C GLN A 197 0.69 13.86 15.16
N GLN A 198 -0.40 13.86 15.95
CA GLN A 198 -0.93 15.06 16.60
C GLN A 198 -0.20 15.43 17.90
N GLY A 199 0.80 14.64 18.34
CA GLY A 199 1.51 14.85 19.59
C GLY A 199 0.72 14.45 20.85
N ARG A 200 -0.41 13.77 20.71
CA ARG A 200 -1.20 13.19 21.81
C ARG A 200 -0.58 11.86 22.23
N LEU A 201 0.56 11.95 22.92
CA LEU A 201 1.43 10.79 23.15
C LEU A 201 0.84 9.78 24.16
N GLU A 202 0.04 10.24 25.13
CA GLU A 202 -0.65 9.38 26.07
C GLU A 202 -1.70 8.50 25.39
N GLU A 203 -2.50 9.09 24.50
CA GLU A 203 -3.52 8.39 23.74
C GLU A 203 -2.90 7.46 22.70
N ALA A 204 -1.77 7.86 22.12
CA ALA A 204 -1.02 7.01 21.20
C ALA A 204 -0.43 5.78 21.92
N GLU A 205 0.19 5.98 23.10
CA GLU A 205 0.69 4.89 23.94
C GLU A 205 -0.43 3.92 24.30
N ALA A 206 -1.56 4.43 24.81
CA ALA A 206 -2.72 3.60 25.17
C ALA A 206 -3.23 2.79 23.97
N SER A 207 -3.29 3.39 22.80
CA SER A 207 -3.74 2.76 21.57
C SER A 207 -2.80 1.63 21.12
N PHE A 208 -1.49 1.85 21.11
CA PHE A 208 -0.51 0.81 20.74
C PHE A 208 -0.46 -0.32 21.76
N ARG A 209 -0.53 -0.02 23.07
CA ARG A 209 -0.64 -1.05 24.12
C ARG A 209 -1.88 -1.90 23.90
N LYS A 210 -3.02 -1.30 23.61
CA LYS A 210 -4.25 -2.04 23.31
C LYS A 210 -4.07 -3.03 22.16
N VAL A 211 -3.39 -2.65 21.07
CA VAL A 211 -3.08 -3.58 19.96
C VAL A 211 -2.21 -4.74 20.43
N LEU A 212 -1.16 -4.46 21.22
CA LEU A 212 -0.21 -5.47 21.67
C LEU A 212 -0.76 -6.41 22.74
N GLU A 213 -1.66 -5.94 23.59
CA GLU A 213 -2.09 -6.63 24.80
C GLU A 213 -3.48 -7.27 24.69
N ASP A 214 -4.39 -6.71 23.87
CA ASP A 214 -5.74 -7.23 23.70
C ASP A 214 -5.74 -8.65 23.10
N ARG A 215 -6.64 -9.49 23.64
CA ARG A 215 -6.85 -10.88 23.20
C ARG A 215 -8.33 -11.16 23.09
N THR A 216 -8.94 -10.65 22.02
CA THR A 216 -10.37 -10.86 21.78
C THR A 216 -10.67 -12.26 21.25
N GLU A 217 -11.93 -12.70 21.36
CA GLU A 217 -12.34 -13.98 20.79
C GLU A 217 -12.20 -13.99 19.26
N GLU A 218 -12.50 -12.87 18.60
CA GLU A 218 -12.34 -12.72 17.16
C GLU A 218 -10.88 -12.87 16.72
N MET A 219 -9.94 -12.24 17.44
CA MET A 219 -8.51 -12.42 17.18
C MET A 219 -8.09 -13.88 17.27
N ARG A 220 -8.56 -14.59 18.33
CA ARG A 220 -8.28 -16.03 18.48
C ARG A 220 -8.85 -16.86 17.35
N LYS A 221 -10.10 -16.60 16.94
CA LYS A 221 -10.74 -17.29 15.80
C LYS A 221 -9.97 -17.07 14.48
N ARG A 222 -9.40 -15.89 14.29
CA ARG A 222 -8.62 -15.54 13.08
C ARG A 222 -7.13 -15.88 13.19
N GLY A 223 -6.68 -16.37 14.33
CA GLY A 223 -5.26 -16.68 14.56
C GLY A 223 -4.36 -15.46 14.68
N PHE A 224 -4.91 -14.28 15.03
CA PHE A 224 -4.13 -13.06 15.20
C PHE A 224 -3.50 -12.96 16.58
N ASP A 225 -2.19 -12.74 16.61
CA ASP A 225 -1.39 -12.46 17.80
C ASP A 225 -0.47 -11.26 17.55
N PHE A 226 -0.99 -10.06 17.82
CA PHE A 226 -0.23 -8.82 17.63
C PHE A 226 0.83 -8.58 18.69
N SER A 227 0.93 -9.40 19.74
CA SER A 227 2.06 -9.29 20.69
C SER A 227 3.41 -9.54 20.05
N LYS A 228 3.40 -10.21 18.88
CA LYS A 228 4.58 -10.50 18.06
C LYS A 228 4.77 -9.53 16.90
N ASP A 229 3.99 -8.46 16.86
CA ASP A 229 4.14 -7.43 15.85
C ASP A 229 5.21 -6.42 16.29
N TYR A 230 6.40 -6.54 15.68
CA TYR A 230 7.53 -5.67 16.00
C TYR A 230 7.33 -4.23 15.50
N GLU A 231 6.47 -3.99 14.49
CA GLU A 231 6.18 -2.63 14.03
C GLU A 231 5.39 -1.86 15.09
N VAL A 232 4.37 -2.49 15.69
CA VAL A 232 3.61 -1.88 16.79
C VAL A 232 4.53 -1.61 17.99
N ARG A 233 5.46 -2.55 18.30
CA ARG A 233 6.44 -2.35 19.38
C ARG A 233 7.38 -1.18 19.10
N ASN A 234 7.87 -1.07 17.88
CA ASN A 234 8.72 0.05 17.46
C ASN A 234 7.98 1.38 17.61
N LEU A 235 6.70 1.44 17.20
CA LEU A 235 5.90 2.65 17.33
C LEU A 235 5.60 3.00 18.80
N LEU A 236 5.35 2.01 19.65
CA LEU A 236 5.22 2.22 21.08
C LEU A 236 6.54 2.73 21.68
N GLY A 237 7.68 2.12 21.32
CA GLY A 237 9.00 2.56 21.74
C GLY A 237 9.31 4.00 21.33
N LEU A 238 9.00 4.36 20.08
CA LEU A 238 9.13 5.74 19.57
C LEU A 238 8.20 6.71 20.31
N THR A 239 6.96 6.32 20.58
CA THR A 239 6.01 7.16 21.32
C THR A 239 6.51 7.44 22.73
N LEU A 240 7.05 6.43 23.42
CA LEU A 240 7.66 6.57 24.74
C LEU A 240 8.93 7.44 24.70
N TYR A 241 9.75 7.29 23.66
CA TYR A 241 10.94 8.13 23.47
C TYR A 241 10.55 9.60 23.28
N ASP A 242 9.54 9.88 22.45
CA ASP A 242 9.01 11.24 22.25
C ASP A 242 8.42 11.80 23.55
N LYS A 243 7.69 10.98 24.30
CA LYS A 243 7.13 11.33 25.62
C LYS A 243 8.22 11.65 26.64
N ALA A 244 9.33 10.89 26.64
CA ALA A 244 10.47 11.19 27.51
C ALA A 244 11.07 12.58 27.27
N SER A 245 10.96 13.11 26.04
CA SER A 245 11.43 14.46 25.68
C SER A 245 10.60 15.57 26.30
N GLN A 246 9.37 15.29 26.76
CA GLN A 246 8.51 16.25 27.43
C GLN A 246 8.90 16.47 28.88
N PHE A 247 9.59 15.51 29.52
CA PHE A 247 10.11 15.61 30.87
C PHE A 247 11.39 16.46 30.90
N ARG A 248 11.24 17.75 31.11
CA ARG A 248 12.34 18.73 31.18
C ARG A 248 12.65 19.10 32.61
N GLY A 249 13.90 19.54 32.87
CA GLY A 249 14.36 19.95 34.18
C GLY A 249 14.89 18.80 35.04
N ALA A 250 15.69 19.15 36.05
CA ALA A 250 16.34 18.17 36.93
C ALA A 250 15.31 17.44 37.82
N GLU A 251 14.21 18.09 38.15
CA GLU A 251 13.11 17.54 38.94
C GLU A 251 12.39 16.38 38.24
N ASN A 252 12.46 16.31 36.94
CA ASN A 252 11.83 15.27 36.12
C ASN A 252 12.83 14.19 35.63
N ALA A 253 14.08 14.23 36.10
CA ALA A 253 15.14 13.34 35.60
C ALA A 253 14.82 11.85 35.80
N ASP A 254 14.27 11.48 36.96
CA ASP A 254 13.90 10.10 37.27
C ASP A 254 12.72 9.63 36.43
N ALA A 255 11.69 10.46 36.25
CA ALA A 255 10.55 10.17 35.39
C ALA A 255 10.97 9.98 33.94
N ARG A 256 11.82 10.87 33.43
CA ARG A 256 12.41 10.77 32.10
C ARG A 256 13.18 9.47 31.92
N ARG A 257 14.03 9.13 32.91
CA ARG A 257 14.82 7.88 32.90
C ARG A 257 13.91 6.67 32.82
N ALA A 258 12.87 6.59 33.65
CA ALA A 258 11.95 5.47 33.67
C ALA A 258 11.24 5.27 32.32
N VAL A 259 10.81 6.36 31.68
CA VAL A 259 10.17 6.29 30.36
C VAL A 259 11.16 5.88 29.26
N LEU A 260 12.42 6.36 29.31
CA LEU A 260 13.47 5.94 28.38
C LEU A 260 13.82 4.44 28.53
N GLU A 261 13.86 3.94 29.76
CA GLU A 261 14.09 2.53 30.03
C GLU A 261 12.94 1.65 29.52
N GLU A 262 11.70 2.12 29.63
CA GLU A 262 10.55 1.44 29.05
C GLU A 262 10.59 1.46 27.51
N ALA A 263 10.97 2.59 26.90
CA ALA A 263 11.18 2.68 25.45
C ALA A 263 12.25 1.67 24.99
N ALA A 264 13.36 1.58 25.72
CA ALA A 264 14.42 0.60 25.42
C ALA A 264 13.89 -0.84 25.45
N ARG A 265 13.09 -1.19 26.48
CA ARG A 265 12.49 -2.53 26.56
C ARG A 265 11.62 -2.87 25.36
N GLN A 266 10.84 -1.92 24.83
CA GLN A 266 10.02 -2.17 23.62
C GLN A 266 10.89 -2.49 22.40
N PHE A 267 11.99 -1.77 22.19
CA PHE A 267 12.93 -2.08 21.11
C PHE A 267 13.75 -3.34 21.34
N GLU A 268 14.12 -3.66 22.59
CA GLU A 268 14.75 -4.94 22.93
C GLU A 268 13.82 -6.11 22.60
N MET A 269 12.53 -6.02 22.93
CA MET A 269 11.51 -7.01 22.54
C MET A 269 11.32 -7.10 21.01
N THR A 270 11.53 -6.01 20.27
CA THR A 270 11.59 -6.05 18.81
C THR A 270 12.77 -6.91 18.35
N LEU A 271 13.95 -6.73 18.95
CA LEU A 271 15.16 -7.49 18.59
C LEU A 271 15.07 -8.98 18.95
N GLU A 272 14.23 -9.37 19.91
CA GLU A 272 13.93 -10.78 20.17
C GLU A 272 13.16 -11.43 19.01
N LEU A 273 12.38 -10.65 18.25
CA LEU A 273 11.60 -11.12 17.11
C LEU A 273 12.37 -10.99 15.79
N ASP A 274 13.10 -9.88 15.63
CA ASP A 274 13.90 -9.53 14.46
C ASP A 274 15.23 -8.91 14.91
N SER A 275 16.24 -9.76 15.06
CA SER A 275 17.56 -9.36 15.56
C SER A 275 18.34 -8.42 14.64
N GLU A 276 17.88 -8.20 13.41
CA GLU A 276 18.48 -7.32 12.40
C GLU A 276 17.67 -6.02 12.21
N ASN A 277 16.69 -5.77 13.08
CA ASN A 277 15.78 -4.63 12.94
C ASN A 277 16.52 -3.29 13.04
N VAL A 278 16.65 -2.63 11.90
CA VAL A 278 17.42 -1.38 11.73
C VAL A 278 16.88 -0.25 12.60
N ALA A 279 15.54 -0.13 12.68
CA ALA A 279 14.88 0.91 13.47
C ALA A 279 15.11 0.70 14.97
N ALA A 280 15.02 -0.54 15.46
CA ALA A 280 15.28 -0.87 16.86
C ALA A 280 16.71 -0.56 17.25
N HIS A 281 17.70 -0.97 16.44
CA HIS A 281 19.11 -0.64 16.72
C HIS A 281 19.38 0.87 16.71
N TYR A 282 18.82 1.61 15.76
CA TYR A 282 18.95 3.07 15.73
C TYR A 282 18.43 3.73 17.02
N ASN A 283 17.21 3.36 17.42
CA ASN A 283 16.60 3.96 18.60
C ASN A 283 17.26 3.55 19.91
N LEU A 284 17.70 2.29 20.05
CA LEU A 284 18.48 1.83 21.21
C LEU A 284 19.82 2.56 21.34
N GLN A 285 20.49 2.84 20.22
CA GLN A 285 21.68 3.69 20.23
C GLN A 285 21.40 5.05 20.88
N LEU A 286 20.33 5.73 20.44
CA LEU A 286 19.96 7.05 20.96
C LEU A 286 19.57 6.99 22.45
N ILE A 287 18.73 6.03 22.82
CA ILE A 287 18.23 5.86 24.18
C ILE A 287 19.38 5.55 25.13
N HIS A 288 20.24 4.61 24.82
CA HIS A 288 21.40 4.26 25.66
C HIS A 288 22.40 5.42 25.77
N GLY A 289 22.54 6.23 24.71
CA GLY A 289 23.31 7.47 24.77
C GLY A 289 22.76 8.45 25.80
N GLN A 290 21.43 8.64 25.85
CA GLN A 290 20.76 9.51 26.83
C GLN A 290 20.80 8.95 28.25
N LEU A 291 20.77 7.63 28.40
CA LEU A 291 20.89 6.93 29.70
C LEU A 291 22.33 6.87 30.23
N GLY A 292 23.34 7.29 29.44
CA GLY A 292 24.74 7.27 29.79
C GLY A 292 25.44 5.91 29.56
N ASN A 293 24.75 4.95 28.94
CA ASN A 293 25.24 3.60 28.68
C ASN A 293 26.05 3.56 27.35
N ARG A 294 27.23 4.14 27.37
CA ARG A 294 28.07 4.35 26.17
C ARG A 294 28.39 3.05 25.41
N GLU A 295 28.68 1.97 26.14
CA GLU A 295 29.01 0.68 25.53
C GLU A 295 27.86 0.12 24.70
N LYS A 296 26.65 0.05 25.27
CA LYS A 296 25.45 -0.39 24.57
C LYS A 296 25.10 0.55 23.40
N SER A 297 25.24 1.87 23.59
CA SER A 297 24.99 2.82 22.53
C SER A 297 25.91 2.57 21.32
N GLU A 298 27.18 2.33 21.55
CA GLU A 298 28.16 2.04 20.49
C GLU A 298 27.95 0.69 19.84
N GLU A 299 27.55 -0.32 20.61
CA GLU A 299 27.15 -1.63 20.07
C GLU A 299 25.99 -1.50 19.09
N HIS A 300 24.90 -0.84 19.50
CA HIS A 300 23.73 -0.67 18.65
C HIS A 300 24.03 0.23 17.45
N ARG A 301 24.91 1.22 17.56
CA ARG A 301 25.38 2.00 16.41
C ARG A 301 26.02 1.13 15.34
N ARG A 302 26.93 0.22 15.74
CA ARG A 302 27.61 -0.69 14.81
C ARG A 302 26.63 -1.67 14.15
N LEU A 303 25.65 -2.17 14.90
CA LEU A 303 24.63 -3.08 14.36
C LEU A 303 23.69 -2.34 13.38
N HIS A 304 23.29 -1.11 13.71
CA HIS A 304 22.52 -0.26 12.79
C HIS A 304 23.28 -0.05 11.46
N GLU A 305 24.56 0.35 11.53
CA GLU A 305 25.37 0.53 10.31
C GLU A 305 25.55 -0.76 9.51
N ARG A 306 25.63 -1.90 10.20
CA ARG A 306 25.77 -3.20 9.54
C ARG A 306 24.52 -3.61 8.78
N TYR A 307 23.34 -3.35 9.34
CA TYR A 307 22.07 -3.82 8.79
C TYR A 307 21.35 -2.77 7.92
N LYS A 308 21.77 -1.51 8.00
CA LYS A 308 21.20 -0.45 7.20
C LYS A 308 21.41 -0.72 5.71
N LEU A 309 20.32 -0.67 4.94
CA LEU A 309 20.35 -0.78 3.48
C LEU A 309 20.94 0.49 2.84
N ASP A 310 21.57 0.32 1.70
CA ASP A 310 21.98 1.45 0.87
C ASP A 310 20.78 1.92 0.02
N ASP A 311 20.06 2.93 0.50
CA ASP A 311 18.88 3.48 -0.16
C ASP A 311 19.22 4.03 -1.56
N ASN A 312 20.41 4.62 -1.74
CA ASN A 312 20.83 5.14 -3.05
C ASN A 312 21.01 4.01 -4.08
N ALA A 313 21.52 2.85 -3.65
CA ALA A 313 21.64 1.69 -4.51
C ALA A 313 20.27 1.14 -4.92
N ALA A 314 19.30 1.14 -3.99
CA ALA A 314 17.93 0.73 -4.25
C ALA A 314 17.25 1.67 -5.26
N ASP A 315 17.29 2.98 -5.04
CA ASP A 315 16.72 4.00 -5.93
C ASP A 315 17.33 3.96 -7.33
N ARG A 316 18.65 3.79 -7.41
CA ARG A 316 19.34 3.64 -8.69
C ARG A 316 18.91 2.37 -9.43
N ALA A 317 18.76 1.25 -8.72
CA ALA A 317 18.30 0.00 -9.31
C ALA A 317 16.88 0.13 -9.88
N VAL A 318 15.97 0.79 -9.13
CA VAL A 318 14.60 1.07 -9.57
C VAL A 318 14.61 1.97 -10.82
N SER A 319 15.36 3.06 -10.81
CA SER A 319 15.45 4.02 -11.94
C SER A 319 15.95 3.34 -13.20
N LEU A 320 17.04 2.60 -13.13
CA LEU A 320 17.59 1.86 -14.27
C LEU A 320 16.65 0.77 -14.80
N ALA A 321 15.87 0.14 -13.92
CA ALA A 321 14.92 -0.88 -14.34
C ALA A 321 13.69 -0.26 -15.03
N ARG A 322 13.20 0.88 -14.55
CA ARG A 322 12.10 1.63 -15.18
C ARG A 322 12.48 2.09 -16.57
N GLU A 323 13.68 2.62 -16.74
CA GLU A 323 14.22 3.01 -18.05
C GLU A 323 14.33 1.79 -18.99
N LYS A 324 14.78 0.65 -18.46
CA LYS A 324 14.96 -0.57 -19.25
C LYS A 324 13.65 -1.25 -19.65
N TYR A 325 12.59 -1.11 -18.86
CA TYR A 325 11.29 -1.77 -19.05
C TYR A 325 10.14 -0.75 -19.13
N PRO A 326 10.05 0.03 -20.21
CA PRO A 326 9.05 1.10 -20.34
C PRO A 326 7.61 0.63 -20.19
N ALA A 327 7.28 -0.56 -20.69
CA ALA A 327 5.92 -1.12 -20.55
C ALA A 327 5.56 -1.39 -19.09
N ALA A 328 6.51 -1.87 -18.27
CA ALA A 328 6.29 -2.08 -16.85
C ALA A 328 6.19 -0.75 -16.08
N ASN A 329 6.97 0.26 -16.48
CA ASN A 329 6.85 1.61 -15.93
C ASN A 329 5.47 2.19 -16.25
N PHE A 330 5.03 2.12 -17.50
CA PHE A 330 3.70 2.59 -17.92
C PHE A 330 2.58 1.90 -17.15
N ALA A 331 2.66 0.59 -16.93
CA ALA A 331 1.68 -0.16 -16.13
C ALA A 331 1.65 0.26 -14.65
N ALA A 332 2.75 0.83 -14.13
CA ALA A 332 2.83 1.33 -12.77
C ALA A 332 2.43 2.81 -12.64
N GLU A 333 2.34 3.55 -13.75
CA GLU A 333 1.92 4.94 -13.76
C GLU A 333 0.42 5.06 -13.50
N THR A 334 0.05 6.16 -12.87
CA THR A 334 -1.35 6.52 -12.67
C THR A 334 -1.94 7.02 -13.97
N LEU A 335 -2.91 6.32 -14.51
CA LEU A 335 -3.66 6.75 -15.68
C LEU A 335 -4.76 7.76 -15.30
N VAL A 336 -5.39 8.33 -16.32
CA VAL A 336 -6.49 9.26 -16.15
C VAL A 336 -7.58 8.65 -15.27
N ILE A 337 -7.99 9.40 -14.24
CA ILE A 337 -8.97 8.99 -13.28
C ILE A 337 -10.31 9.60 -13.68
N TYR A 338 -11.31 8.75 -13.84
CA TYR A 338 -12.66 9.18 -14.14
C TYR A 338 -13.49 9.35 -12.87
N PRO A 339 -14.42 10.30 -12.79
CA PRO A 339 -15.34 10.40 -11.67
C PRO A 339 -16.03 9.06 -11.41
N LEU A 340 -16.11 8.66 -10.15
CA LEU A 340 -16.79 7.42 -9.75
C LEU A 340 -18.28 7.51 -10.07
N GLN A 341 -18.87 8.68 -9.82
CA GLN A 341 -20.26 8.98 -10.11
C GLN A 341 -20.36 9.56 -11.52
N ARG A 342 -20.77 8.75 -12.46
CA ARG A 342 -21.03 9.16 -13.84
C ARG A 342 -22.33 8.53 -14.34
N PRO A 343 -23.07 9.20 -15.23
CA PRO A 343 -24.26 8.60 -15.84
C PRO A 343 -23.94 7.26 -16.48
N GLY A 344 -24.75 6.24 -16.19
CA GLY A 344 -24.58 4.90 -16.74
C GLY A 344 -23.46 4.07 -16.11
N ALA A 345 -22.86 4.50 -15.00
CA ALA A 345 -21.97 3.64 -14.24
C ALA A 345 -22.77 2.46 -13.65
N PRO A 346 -22.37 1.20 -13.91
CA PRO A 346 -23.10 0.05 -13.41
C PRO A 346 -23.18 0.06 -11.89
N GLU A 347 -24.36 -0.25 -11.34
CA GLU A 347 -24.57 -0.54 -9.92
C GLU A 347 -24.27 0.60 -8.94
N LEU A 348 -24.33 1.85 -9.39
CA LEU A 348 -24.46 2.96 -8.47
C LEU A 348 -25.84 2.92 -7.81
N PRO A 349 -25.95 3.26 -6.49
CA PRO A 349 -27.24 3.37 -5.86
C PRO A 349 -28.15 4.32 -6.66
N GLU A 350 -29.37 3.88 -6.97
CA GLU A 350 -30.38 4.75 -7.56
C GLU A 350 -30.59 5.93 -6.62
N GLY A 351 -30.27 7.14 -7.06
CA GLY A 351 -30.48 8.37 -6.29
C GLY A 351 -29.38 9.40 -6.37
N ILE A 352 -28.20 9.09 -6.92
CA ILE A 352 -27.18 10.10 -7.21
C ILE A 352 -27.33 10.52 -8.68
N THR A 353 -28.46 11.11 -9.03
CA THR A 353 -28.52 11.98 -10.20
C THR A 353 -27.84 13.27 -9.81
N THR A 354 -26.58 13.44 -10.23
CA THR A 354 -26.02 14.78 -10.33
C THR A 354 -26.93 15.54 -11.30
N THR A 355 -27.86 16.35 -10.75
CA THR A 355 -28.50 17.36 -11.55
C THR A 355 -27.39 18.23 -12.12
N ALA A 356 -27.18 18.15 -13.40
CA ALA A 356 -26.29 19.02 -14.15
C ALA A 356 -26.87 20.46 -14.18
N ASP A 357 -27.07 21.05 -13.00
CA ASP A 357 -27.44 22.43 -12.79
C ASP A 357 -26.72 22.95 -11.54
N GLY A 358 -25.49 23.30 -11.73
CA GLY A 358 -24.65 24.00 -10.81
C GLY A 358 -23.42 24.43 -11.58
N GLY A 359 -23.50 25.63 -12.18
CA GLY A 359 -22.35 26.27 -12.80
C GLY A 359 -21.23 26.41 -11.78
N GLY A 360 -20.38 25.42 -11.72
CA GLY A 360 -19.14 25.41 -11.01
C GLY A 360 -18.03 25.28 -12.03
N ASP A 361 -17.19 26.28 -12.09
CA ASP A 361 -15.99 26.44 -12.87
C ASP A 361 -15.47 25.13 -13.48
N ARG A 362 -15.57 25.01 -14.78
CA ARG A 362 -14.69 24.17 -15.57
C ARG A 362 -13.28 24.63 -15.25
N ALA A 363 -12.58 23.88 -14.43
CA ALA A 363 -11.13 23.99 -14.38
C ALA A 363 -10.67 23.88 -15.84
N ALA A 364 -10.11 24.94 -16.36
CA ALA A 364 -9.47 24.95 -17.65
C ALA A 364 -8.52 23.75 -17.76
N PRO A 365 -8.40 23.12 -18.94
CA PRO A 365 -7.38 22.10 -19.12
C PRO A 365 -6.06 22.69 -18.64
N ARG A 366 -5.44 22.05 -17.67
CA ARG A 366 -4.10 22.42 -17.23
C ARG A 366 -3.25 22.26 -18.46
N ASP A 367 -2.67 23.37 -18.90
CA ASP A 367 -1.64 23.40 -19.92
C ASP A 367 -0.69 22.23 -19.67
N GLU A 368 -0.40 21.51 -20.76
CA GLU A 368 0.65 20.50 -20.80
C GLU A 368 1.88 21.05 -20.09
N VAL A 369 2.19 20.50 -18.92
CA VAL A 369 3.49 20.74 -18.31
C VAL A 369 4.49 20.08 -19.23
N SER A 370 5.02 20.90 -20.15
CA SER A 370 6.19 20.57 -20.94
C SER A 370 7.30 20.19 -19.95
N VAL A 371 7.51 18.91 -19.79
CA VAL A 371 8.70 18.40 -19.10
C VAL A 371 9.87 18.74 -20.00
N ALA A 372 10.63 19.78 -19.63
CA ALA A 372 11.88 20.10 -20.31
C ALA A 372 12.76 18.82 -20.31
N PRO A 373 13.40 18.50 -21.43
CA PRO A 373 14.34 17.37 -21.47
C PRO A 373 15.49 17.64 -20.50
N PRO A 374 16.04 16.60 -19.86
CA PRO A 374 17.18 16.76 -18.96
C PRO A 374 18.35 17.38 -19.72
N PRO A 375 19.17 18.22 -19.07
CA PRO A 375 20.30 18.87 -19.69
C PRO A 375 21.25 17.81 -20.26
N THR A 376 21.55 17.93 -21.54
CA THR A 376 22.57 17.14 -22.23
C THR A 376 23.89 17.27 -21.47
N ALA A 377 24.51 16.14 -21.18
CA ALA A 377 25.85 16.07 -20.62
C ALA A 377 26.80 16.93 -21.44
N VAL A 378 27.44 17.87 -20.78
CA VAL A 378 28.52 18.67 -21.36
C VAL A 378 29.71 17.75 -21.52
N ASP A 379 30.15 17.60 -22.75
CA ASP A 379 31.33 16.86 -23.16
C ASP A 379 32.57 17.60 -22.61
N GLU A 380 33.17 17.08 -21.55
CA GLU A 380 34.50 17.53 -21.10
C GLU A 380 35.58 16.82 -21.91
N THR A 381 35.81 17.33 -23.11
CA THR A 381 37.07 17.12 -23.80
C THR A 381 37.67 18.48 -24.15
N GLY A 382 38.72 18.86 -23.41
CA GLY A 382 39.50 20.03 -23.86
C GLY A 382 40.37 20.66 -22.79
N SER A 383 41.63 20.19 -22.74
CA SER A 383 42.88 20.78 -22.26
C SER A 383 43.34 20.34 -20.90
#